data_90820824c3a94fcdb2ea53ebf9c23941
#
_entry.id   90820824c3a94fcdb2ea53ebf9c23941
#
_cell.length_a   1.000
_cell.length_b   1.000
_cell.length_c   1.000
_cell.angle_alpha   90.00
_cell.angle_beta   90.00
_cell.angle_gamma   90.00
#
_symmetry.space_group_name_H-M   'P 1'
#
loop_
_entity.id
_entity.type
_entity.pdbx_description
1 polymer ?
#
loop_
_entity_poly.entity_id
_entity_poly.type
_entity_poly.pdbx_seq_one_letter_code
_entity_poly.pdbx_strand_id
1 'polypeptide(L)'
;MNERIGTESDFYLKAFQGMDYAESILATLTFEECTFTRCTFSDATFDHCKFIDCTFAACDLSNIKIKASKFQGVTFNECKVIGVDWTRADWPRYAAPAKLAFRKSVLDYSSFFDLDLQEIVMEECKVRHVDLRQGNFTRANFTYSDFAEALFGKTKLGGADFSESTNYVMDIRDNQIKGARFTRTEASGLLHGLGIELVD
;
A
#
# COMPACT_ATOMS: atom_id res chain seq x y z
N MET A 1 20.97 -11.81 18.24
CA MET A 1 20.02 -11.89 19.38
C MET A 1 18.73 -11.29 18.84
N ASN A 2 17.63 -12.07 18.76
CA ASN A 2 16.38 -11.52 18.24
C ASN A 2 15.74 -10.68 19.34
N GLU A 3 15.60 -9.39 19.10
CA GLU A 3 14.90 -8.50 20.04
C GLU A 3 13.40 -8.78 20.00
N ARG A 4 12.75 -8.87 21.14
CA ARG A 4 11.30 -8.97 21.27
C ARG A 4 10.74 -7.60 21.61
N ILE A 5 9.54 -7.31 21.12
CA ILE A 5 8.75 -6.17 21.61
C ILE A 5 8.38 -6.50 23.05
N GLY A 6 9.09 -5.89 23.99
CA GLY A 6 8.92 -6.14 25.43
C GLY A 6 8.09 -5.04 26.10
N THR A 7 8.55 -4.56 27.25
CA THR A 7 7.90 -3.47 28.01
C THR A 7 8.28 -2.07 27.54
N GLU A 8 9.22 -1.94 26.60
CA GLU A 8 9.63 -0.68 26.00
C GLU A 8 8.56 -0.16 25.06
N SER A 9 8.39 1.14 25.00
CA SER A 9 7.44 1.81 24.08
C SER A 9 8.12 2.36 22.82
N ASP A 10 9.42 2.58 22.85
CA ASP A 10 10.17 3.27 21.80
C ASP A 10 11.38 2.43 21.37
N PHE A 11 11.45 2.16 20.07
CA PHE A 11 12.48 1.35 19.45
C PHE A 11 13.16 2.15 18.34
N TYR A 12 14.48 2.28 18.42
CA TYR A 12 15.30 2.97 17.43
C TYR A 12 16.39 2.05 16.90
N LEU A 13 16.54 1.98 15.55
CA LEU A 13 17.54 1.17 14.85
C LEU A 13 17.52 -0.33 15.27
N LYS A 14 16.33 -0.87 15.58
CA LYS A 14 16.20 -2.25 16.03
C LYS A 14 15.86 -3.20 14.89
N ALA A 15 16.34 -4.44 15.00
CA ALA A 15 16.05 -5.53 14.06
C ALA A 15 15.26 -6.65 14.73
N PHE A 16 14.03 -6.87 14.26
CA PHE A 16 13.14 -7.93 14.69
C PHE A 16 13.12 -9.03 13.62
N GLN A 17 13.38 -10.27 13.99
CA GLN A 17 13.47 -11.36 13.02
C GLN A 17 12.71 -12.59 13.48
N GLY A 18 11.83 -13.13 12.60
CA GLY A 18 11.09 -14.37 12.83
C GLY A 18 10.18 -14.32 14.06
N MET A 19 9.67 -13.10 14.39
CA MET A 19 8.77 -12.92 15.51
C MET A 19 7.34 -13.26 15.11
N ASP A 20 6.62 -13.89 16.02
CA ASP A 20 5.18 -14.14 15.85
C ASP A 20 4.39 -13.25 16.80
N TYR A 21 3.63 -12.35 16.20
CA TYR A 21 2.69 -11.40 16.83
C TYR A 21 1.29 -11.54 16.21
N ALA A 22 0.97 -12.70 15.62
CA ALA A 22 -0.37 -12.96 15.10
C ALA A 22 -1.42 -12.72 16.20
N GLU A 23 -2.56 -12.11 15.82
CA GLU A 23 -3.69 -11.79 16.71
C GLU A 23 -3.33 -10.91 17.92
N SER A 24 -2.09 -10.43 18.02
CA SER A 24 -1.62 -9.62 19.16
C SER A 24 -2.10 -8.18 19.07
N ILE A 25 -2.20 -7.52 20.22
CA ILE A 25 -2.45 -6.07 20.30
C ILE A 25 -1.13 -5.38 20.64
N LEU A 26 -0.63 -4.58 19.71
CA LEU A 26 0.51 -3.70 19.88
C LEU A 26 -0.03 -2.28 20.00
N ALA A 27 0.15 -1.64 21.16
CA ALA A 27 -0.46 -0.33 21.41
C ALA A 27 0.56 0.69 21.87
N THR A 28 0.45 1.92 21.33
CA THR A 28 1.25 3.09 21.70
C THR A 28 2.77 2.89 21.57
N LEU A 29 3.20 2.09 20.61
CA LEU A 29 4.61 1.80 20.33
C LEU A 29 5.13 2.73 19.23
N THR A 30 6.38 3.16 19.37
CA THR A 30 7.10 3.92 18.34
C THR A 30 8.27 3.08 17.83
N PHE A 31 8.33 2.92 16.51
CA PHE A 31 9.44 2.29 15.81
C PHE A 31 10.03 3.30 14.85
N GLU A 32 11.31 3.60 14.99
CA GLU A 32 12.05 4.52 14.13
C GLU A 32 13.28 3.81 13.56
N GLU A 33 13.45 3.84 12.23
CA GLU A 33 14.53 3.17 11.49
C GLU A 33 14.65 1.67 11.84
N CYS A 34 13.53 1.03 12.18
CA CYS A 34 13.48 -0.38 12.56
C CYS A 34 13.26 -1.30 11.35
N THR A 35 13.78 -2.52 11.46
CA THR A 35 13.60 -3.55 10.43
C THR A 35 12.89 -4.77 11.01
N PHE A 36 11.84 -5.23 10.33
CA PHE A 36 11.11 -6.45 10.64
C PHE A 36 11.34 -7.45 9.49
N THR A 37 11.92 -8.61 9.79
CA THR A 37 12.22 -9.62 8.78
C THR A 37 11.57 -10.94 9.13
N ARG A 38 10.77 -11.48 8.22
CA ARG A 38 10.04 -12.76 8.39
C ARG A 38 9.23 -12.80 9.69
N CYS A 39 8.63 -11.67 10.06
CA CYS A 39 7.72 -11.58 11.19
C CYS A 39 6.27 -11.83 10.75
N THR A 40 5.46 -12.37 11.66
CA THR A 40 4.04 -12.60 11.47
C THR A 40 3.25 -11.63 12.33
N PHE A 41 2.37 -10.87 11.69
CA PHE A 41 1.43 -9.92 12.32
C PHE A 41 0.00 -10.17 11.85
N SER A 42 -0.30 -11.34 11.27
CA SER A 42 -1.63 -11.64 10.76
C SER A 42 -2.68 -11.43 11.85
N ASP A 43 -3.77 -10.73 11.48
CA ASP A 43 -4.89 -10.37 12.38
C ASP A 43 -4.49 -9.53 13.61
N ALA A 44 -3.25 -9.04 13.69
CA ALA A 44 -2.80 -8.19 14.79
C ALA A 44 -3.46 -6.80 14.74
N THR A 45 -3.46 -6.14 15.88
CA THR A 45 -3.91 -4.75 16.00
C THR A 45 -2.73 -3.84 16.34
N PHE A 46 -2.47 -2.86 15.48
CA PHE A 46 -1.61 -1.72 15.79
C PHE A 46 -2.51 -0.55 16.22
N ASP A 47 -2.53 -0.25 17.52
CA ASP A 47 -3.36 0.81 18.09
C ASP A 47 -2.49 2.00 18.52
N HIS A 48 -2.61 3.14 17.84
CA HIS A 48 -1.79 4.34 18.07
C HIS A 48 -0.27 4.09 17.97
N CYS A 49 0.16 3.13 17.15
CA CYS A 49 1.57 2.89 16.90
C CYS A 49 2.14 3.88 15.88
N LYS A 50 3.46 4.09 15.92
CA LYS A 50 4.17 4.92 14.95
C LYS A 50 5.28 4.09 14.31
N PHE A 51 5.29 4.07 12.98
CA PHE A 51 6.35 3.49 12.18
C PHE A 51 6.96 4.60 11.33
N ILE A 52 8.21 4.94 11.61
CA ILE A 52 8.96 6.02 10.95
C ILE A 52 10.20 5.41 10.31
N ASP A 53 10.34 5.56 8.99
CA ASP A 53 11.47 5.06 8.21
C ASP A 53 11.76 3.56 8.44
N CYS A 54 10.70 2.77 8.66
CA CYS A 54 10.79 1.34 8.96
C CYS A 54 10.71 0.49 7.68
N THR A 55 11.32 -0.70 7.76
CA THR A 55 11.25 -1.70 6.69
C THR A 55 10.66 -3.01 7.20
N PHE A 56 9.64 -3.51 6.49
CA PHE A 56 9.12 -4.87 6.64
C PHE A 56 9.59 -5.70 5.45
N ALA A 57 10.25 -6.83 5.70
CA ALA A 57 10.78 -7.73 4.68
C ALA A 57 10.27 -9.16 4.89
N ALA A 58 9.62 -9.72 3.89
CA ALA A 58 9.05 -11.07 3.91
C ALA A 58 8.12 -11.32 5.12
N CYS A 59 7.36 -10.30 5.53
CA CYS A 59 6.45 -10.37 6.66
C CYS A 59 5.01 -10.68 6.22
N ASP A 60 4.24 -11.29 7.13
CA ASP A 60 2.79 -11.46 6.96
C ASP A 60 2.05 -10.43 7.84
N LEU A 61 1.40 -9.47 7.18
CA LEU A 61 0.58 -8.42 7.80
C LEU A 61 -0.88 -8.54 7.31
N SER A 62 -1.33 -9.75 6.98
CA SER A 62 -2.69 -9.96 6.50
C SER A 62 -3.70 -9.59 7.59
N ASN A 63 -4.76 -8.88 7.21
CA ASN A 63 -5.88 -8.46 8.06
C ASN A 63 -5.48 -7.62 9.30
N ILE A 64 -4.31 -6.98 9.30
CA ILE A 64 -3.94 -6.11 10.42
C ILE A 64 -4.94 -4.97 10.57
N LYS A 65 -5.21 -4.60 11.82
CA LYS A 65 -5.99 -3.43 12.17
C LYS A 65 -5.04 -2.31 12.57
N ILE A 66 -5.10 -1.18 11.88
CA ILE A 66 -4.13 -0.08 12.01
C ILE A 66 -4.74 1.17 12.63
N LYS A 67 -5.50 0.99 13.70
CA LYS A 67 -6.27 2.03 14.35
C LYS A 67 -5.39 3.20 14.79
N ALA A 68 -5.62 4.39 14.20
CA ALA A 68 -4.92 5.63 14.50
C ALA A 68 -3.38 5.52 14.53
N SER A 69 -2.84 4.53 13.81
CA SER A 69 -1.39 4.33 13.70
C SER A 69 -0.80 5.12 12.54
N LYS A 70 0.44 5.55 12.66
CA LYS A 70 1.16 6.36 11.66
C LYS A 70 2.16 5.54 10.90
N PHE A 71 2.23 5.78 9.59
CA PHE A 71 3.20 5.15 8.69
C PHE A 71 3.86 6.25 7.86
N GLN A 72 5.14 6.52 8.11
CA GLN A 72 5.92 7.51 7.39
C GLN A 72 7.26 6.93 6.97
N GLY A 73 7.59 7.00 5.68
CA GLY A 73 8.83 6.42 5.16
C GLY A 73 8.87 4.89 5.23
N VAL A 74 7.70 4.24 5.30
CA VAL A 74 7.65 2.78 5.51
C VAL A 74 7.70 2.03 4.19
N THR A 75 8.54 1.00 4.16
CA THR A 75 8.69 0.11 3.01
C THR A 75 8.30 -1.33 3.36
N PHE A 76 7.47 -1.94 2.51
CA PHE A 76 7.07 -3.34 2.58
C PHE A 76 7.66 -4.08 1.38
N ASN A 77 8.61 -4.97 1.61
CA ASN A 77 9.27 -5.78 0.58
C ASN A 77 8.86 -7.25 0.72
N GLU A 78 8.34 -7.86 -0.34
CA GLU A 78 7.95 -9.27 -0.37
C GLU A 78 6.94 -9.65 0.73
N CYS A 79 6.10 -8.69 1.14
CA CYS A 79 5.15 -8.87 2.24
C CYS A 79 3.75 -9.28 1.75
N LYS A 80 3.00 -9.94 2.64
CA LYS A 80 1.56 -10.06 2.53
C LYS A 80 0.91 -8.96 3.35
N VAL A 81 0.15 -8.07 2.69
CA VAL A 81 -0.53 -6.92 3.29
C VAL A 81 -2.00 -6.96 2.83
N ILE A 82 -2.61 -8.16 2.96
CA ILE A 82 -3.91 -8.48 2.40
C ILE A 82 -5.02 -7.98 3.36
N GLY A 83 -6.10 -7.41 2.82
CA GLY A 83 -7.29 -7.06 3.58
C GLY A 83 -7.10 -5.90 4.57
N VAL A 84 -6.13 -5.03 4.35
CA VAL A 84 -5.84 -3.91 5.26
C VAL A 84 -6.66 -2.67 4.88
N ASP A 85 -7.40 -2.12 5.83
CA ASP A 85 -8.09 -0.83 5.68
C ASP A 85 -7.16 0.32 6.09
N TRP A 86 -6.43 0.88 5.11
CA TRP A 86 -5.50 1.99 5.30
C TRP A 86 -6.19 3.29 5.71
N THR A 87 -7.51 3.42 5.52
CA THR A 87 -8.26 4.61 5.92
C THR A 87 -8.32 4.80 7.43
N ARG A 88 -7.99 3.74 8.20
CA ARG A 88 -7.99 3.74 9.66
C ARG A 88 -6.70 4.27 10.27
N ALA A 89 -5.65 4.45 9.47
CA ALA A 89 -4.40 5.05 9.92
C ALA A 89 -4.57 6.57 10.12
N ASP A 90 -3.67 7.14 10.91
CA ASP A 90 -3.58 8.59 11.12
C ASP A 90 -2.71 9.21 10.02
N TRP A 91 -3.35 9.72 8.95
CA TRP A 91 -2.72 10.40 7.85
C TRP A 91 -2.69 11.91 8.08
N PRO A 92 -1.52 12.56 8.05
CA PRO A 92 -1.43 14.00 8.23
C PRO A 92 -2.03 14.74 7.01
N ARG A 93 -3.00 15.62 7.26
CA ARG A 93 -3.73 16.35 6.20
C ARG A 93 -2.90 17.38 5.44
N TYR A 94 -1.76 17.84 5.98
CA TYR A 94 -0.97 18.96 5.45
C TYR A 94 0.54 18.71 5.52
N ALA A 95 0.99 17.47 5.59
CA ALA A 95 2.41 17.11 5.63
C ALA A 95 2.95 16.73 4.24
N ALA A 96 4.28 16.58 4.17
CA ALA A 96 4.92 15.96 3.01
C ALA A 96 4.34 14.56 2.75
N PRO A 97 4.42 14.03 1.51
CA PRO A 97 3.96 12.68 1.18
C PRO A 97 4.45 11.65 2.18
N ALA A 98 3.61 10.71 2.56
CA ALA A 98 3.92 9.67 3.56
C ALA A 98 5.09 8.76 3.16
N LYS A 99 5.51 8.80 1.87
CA LYS A 99 6.59 7.95 1.29
C LYS A 99 6.37 6.47 1.59
N LEU A 100 5.16 6.00 1.39
CA LEU A 100 4.80 4.60 1.57
C LEU A 100 5.21 3.81 0.32
N ALA A 101 5.87 2.67 0.52
CA ALA A 101 6.31 1.83 -0.59
C ALA A 101 5.99 0.35 -0.35
N PHE A 102 5.40 -0.27 -1.37
CA PHE A 102 5.19 -1.71 -1.44
C PHE A 102 5.95 -2.23 -2.67
N ARG A 103 6.78 -3.24 -2.47
CA ARG A 103 7.55 -3.89 -3.55
C ARG A 103 7.38 -5.39 -3.47
N LYS A 104 7.10 -6.03 -4.59
CA LYS A 104 6.92 -7.50 -4.69
C LYS A 104 5.94 -8.05 -3.66
N SER A 105 4.95 -7.24 -3.29
CA SER A 105 4.04 -7.50 -2.17
C SER A 105 2.62 -7.79 -2.66
N VAL A 106 1.82 -8.43 -1.79
CA VAL A 106 0.42 -8.72 -2.08
C VAL A 106 -0.45 -7.83 -1.21
N LEU A 107 -1.27 -6.98 -1.88
CA LEU A 107 -2.17 -6.01 -1.22
C LEU A 107 -3.65 -6.33 -1.45
N ASP A 108 -3.95 -7.51 -1.98
CA ASP A 108 -5.31 -7.88 -2.38
C ASP A 108 -6.34 -7.55 -1.28
N TYR A 109 -7.53 -7.08 -1.70
CA TYR A 109 -8.65 -6.72 -0.81
C TYR A 109 -8.39 -5.58 0.19
N SER A 110 -7.31 -4.82 0.01
CA SER A 110 -7.02 -3.64 0.85
C SER A 110 -7.78 -2.41 0.38
N SER A 111 -7.95 -1.42 1.27
CA SER A 111 -8.61 -0.15 0.95
C SER A 111 -7.68 1.03 1.18
N PHE A 112 -7.56 1.88 0.15
CA PHE A 112 -6.91 3.18 0.16
C PHE A 112 -7.91 4.29 -0.20
N PHE A 113 -9.20 4.06 0.05
CA PHE A 113 -10.28 4.97 -0.31
C PHE A 113 -10.06 6.36 0.25
N ASP A 114 -10.19 7.39 -0.60
CA ASP A 114 -10.10 8.84 -0.25
C ASP A 114 -8.77 9.26 0.43
N LEU A 115 -7.69 8.50 0.25
CA LEU A 115 -6.39 8.85 0.82
C LEU A 115 -5.56 9.73 -0.12
N ASP A 116 -4.82 10.68 0.46
CA ASP A 116 -3.78 11.44 -0.26
C ASP A 116 -2.42 10.76 -0.06
N LEU A 117 -2.03 9.94 -1.03
CA LEU A 117 -0.80 9.17 -1.03
C LEU A 117 -0.03 9.43 -2.33
N GLN A 118 0.24 10.69 -2.62
CA GLN A 118 1.06 11.08 -3.76
C GLN A 118 2.42 10.39 -3.70
N GLU A 119 2.94 10.01 -4.86
CA GLU A 119 4.24 9.34 -5.00
C GLU A 119 4.34 7.97 -4.29
N ILE A 120 3.21 7.36 -3.91
CA ILE A 120 3.22 5.98 -3.40
C ILE A 120 3.86 5.03 -4.41
N VAL A 121 4.56 4.02 -3.90
CA VAL A 121 5.13 2.96 -4.72
C VAL A 121 4.37 1.66 -4.48
N MET A 122 3.82 1.08 -5.54
CA MET A 122 3.30 -0.29 -5.58
C MET A 122 3.93 -0.96 -6.82
N GLU A 123 5.16 -1.45 -6.66
CA GLU A 123 5.98 -1.99 -7.74
C GLU A 123 6.08 -3.51 -7.65
N GLU A 124 5.86 -4.22 -8.76
CA GLU A 124 5.81 -5.68 -8.82
C GLU A 124 4.79 -6.29 -7.82
N CYS A 125 3.66 -5.61 -7.60
CA CYS A 125 2.68 -5.98 -6.58
C CYS A 125 1.44 -6.66 -7.16
N LYS A 126 0.76 -7.47 -6.32
CA LYS A 126 -0.63 -7.86 -6.56
C LYS A 126 -1.54 -6.88 -5.84
N VAL A 127 -2.31 -6.10 -6.62
CA VAL A 127 -3.17 -5.00 -6.15
C VAL A 127 -4.62 -5.33 -6.54
N ARG A 128 -5.00 -6.60 -6.42
CA ARG A 128 -6.29 -7.11 -6.90
C ARG A 128 -7.40 -6.82 -5.90
N HIS A 129 -8.59 -6.46 -6.41
CA HIS A 129 -9.75 -6.09 -5.59
C HIS A 129 -9.47 -4.96 -4.60
N VAL A 130 -8.48 -4.11 -4.86
CA VAL A 130 -8.11 -2.99 -3.99
C VAL A 130 -9.00 -1.78 -4.28
N ASP A 131 -9.45 -1.08 -3.25
CA ASP A 131 -10.21 0.16 -3.42
C ASP A 131 -9.28 1.37 -3.43
N LEU A 132 -9.14 1.99 -4.63
CA LEU A 132 -8.34 3.19 -4.86
C LEU A 132 -9.21 4.43 -5.16
N ARG A 133 -10.54 4.31 -5.05
CA ARG A 133 -11.47 5.37 -5.40
C ARG A 133 -11.27 6.61 -4.54
N GLN A 134 -11.47 7.78 -5.16
CA GLN A 134 -11.33 9.12 -4.58
C GLN A 134 -9.92 9.46 -4.09
N GLY A 135 -8.98 8.51 -4.12
CA GLY A 135 -7.61 8.70 -3.66
C GLY A 135 -6.78 9.61 -4.57
N ASN A 136 -5.75 10.22 -4.00
CA ASN A 136 -4.76 10.99 -4.73
C ASN A 136 -3.44 10.20 -4.80
N PHE A 137 -3.19 9.63 -5.96
CA PHE A 137 -1.99 8.87 -6.30
C PHE A 137 -1.20 9.58 -7.42
N THR A 138 -1.20 10.90 -7.39
CA THR A 138 -0.42 11.71 -8.34
C THR A 138 1.05 11.30 -8.27
N ARG A 139 1.66 11.04 -9.43
CA ARG A 139 3.05 10.58 -9.60
C ARG A 139 3.36 9.24 -8.89
N ALA A 140 2.36 8.41 -8.62
CA ALA A 140 2.59 7.07 -8.07
C ALA A 140 3.41 6.21 -9.03
N ASN A 141 4.21 5.31 -8.48
CA ASN A 141 4.84 4.22 -9.22
C ASN A 141 4.01 2.95 -9.04
N PHE A 142 3.33 2.53 -10.10
CA PHE A 142 2.50 1.33 -10.16
C PHE A 142 3.07 0.27 -11.09
N THR A 143 4.33 0.38 -11.49
CA THR A 143 4.95 -0.46 -12.52
C THR A 143 4.95 -1.95 -12.16
N TYR A 144 4.80 -2.81 -13.19
CA TYR A 144 4.85 -4.27 -13.09
C TYR A 144 3.79 -4.89 -12.14
N SER A 145 2.67 -4.19 -11.89
CA SER A 145 1.67 -4.61 -10.90
C SER A 145 0.38 -5.09 -11.54
N ASP A 146 -0.28 -6.03 -10.88
CA ASP A 146 -1.55 -6.62 -11.31
C ASP A 146 -2.71 -5.93 -10.58
N PHE A 147 -3.56 -5.21 -11.34
CA PHE A 147 -4.71 -4.46 -10.85
C PHE A 147 -6.06 -5.15 -11.15
N ALA A 148 -6.07 -6.47 -11.29
CA ALA A 148 -7.32 -7.18 -11.57
C ALA A 148 -8.40 -6.82 -10.55
N GLU A 149 -9.56 -6.34 -11.03
CA GLU A 149 -10.71 -5.95 -10.22
C GLU A 149 -10.42 -4.82 -9.20
N ALA A 150 -9.30 -4.09 -9.35
CA ALA A 150 -9.05 -2.89 -8.55
C ALA A 150 -10.06 -1.79 -8.94
N LEU A 151 -10.56 -1.08 -7.93
CA LEU A 151 -11.59 -0.07 -8.11
C LEU A 151 -10.97 1.31 -8.26
N PHE A 152 -11.20 1.92 -9.41
CA PHE A 152 -10.86 3.31 -9.70
C PHE A 152 -12.15 4.11 -9.92
N GLY A 153 -12.21 5.33 -9.40
CA GLY A 153 -13.33 6.24 -9.58
C GLY A 153 -13.05 7.54 -8.86
N LYS A 154 -13.12 8.66 -9.57
CA LYS A 154 -12.71 9.99 -9.09
C LYS A 154 -11.27 10.02 -8.55
N THR A 155 -10.44 9.10 -9.03
CA THR A 155 -9.05 8.92 -8.57
C THR A 155 -8.13 9.89 -9.29
N LYS A 156 -7.20 10.52 -8.56
CA LYS A 156 -6.17 11.39 -9.13
C LYS A 156 -4.92 10.55 -9.42
N LEU A 157 -4.62 10.38 -10.70
CA LEU A 157 -3.52 9.58 -11.23
C LEU A 157 -2.59 10.41 -12.12
N GLY A 158 -2.59 11.73 -11.97
CA GLY A 158 -1.78 12.63 -12.79
C GLY A 158 -0.29 12.26 -12.70
N GLY A 159 0.32 11.90 -13.85
CA GLY A 159 1.72 11.50 -13.91
C GLY A 159 2.05 10.14 -13.28
N ALA A 160 1.08 9.34 -12.86
CA ALA A 160 1.30 7.99 -12.36
C ALA A 160 1.87 7.07 -13.47
N ASP A 161 2.72 6.13 -13.09
CA ASP A 161 3.36 5.20 -14.02
C ASP A 161 2.77 3.78 -13.86
N PHE A 162 2.03 3.34 -14.88
CA PHE A 162 1.47 1.99 -15.03
C PHE A 162 2.24 1.15 -16.06
N SER A 163 3.50 1.51 -16.36
CA SER A 163 4.29 0.73 -17.31
C SER A 163 4.42 -0.72 -16.84
N GLU A 164 4.20 -1.66 -17.77
CA GLU A 164 4.23 -3.12 -17.51
C GLU A 164 3.21 -3.60 -16.47
N SER A 165 2.25 -2.76 -16.08
CA SER A 165 1.14 -3.18 -15.23
C SER A 165 -0.01 -3.74 -16.04
N THR A 166 -0.77 -4.65 -15.45
CA THR A 166 -1.78 -5.43 -16.14
C THR A 166 -3.16 -5.34 -15.47
N ASN A 167 -4.20 -5.73 -16.20
CA ASN A 167 -5.56 -5.94 -15.72
C ASN A 167 -6.24 -4.70 -15.10
N TYR A 168 -5.74 -3.50 -15.32
CA TYR A 168 -6.43 -2.29 -14.87
C TYR A 168 -7.59 -1.95 -15.81
N VAL A 169 -8.75 -1.72 -15.20
CA VAL A 169 -9.95 -1.22 -15.90
C VAL A 169 -10.40 0.05 -15.19
N MET A 170 -10.46 1.17 -15.91
CA MET A 170 -10.91 2.45 -15.36
C MET A 170 -11.59 3.31 -16.41
N ASP A 171 -12.65 4.03 -16.02
CA ASP A 171 -13.22 5.07 -16.88
C ASP A 171 -12.32 6.32 -16.84
N ILE A 172 -11.67 6.62 -17.96
CA ILE A 172 -10.77 7.77 -18.09
C ILE A 172 -11.48 9.12 -17.98
N ARG A 173 -12.82 9.16 -18.08
CA ARG A 173 -13.64 10.38 -17.92
C ARG A 173 -13.91 10.69 -16.44
N ASP A 174 -13.92 9.65 -15.60
CA ASP A 174 -14.16 9.76 -14.16
C ASP A 174 -12.85 9.87 -13.34
N ASN A 175 -11.70 9.61 -13.99
CA ASN A 175 -10.39 9.63 -13.33
C ASN A 175 -9.46 10.70 -13.92
N GLN A 176 -8.60 11.30 -13.11
CA GLN A 176 -7.64 12.33 -13.55
C GLN A 176 -6.32 11.67 -13.98
N ILE A 177 -6.17 11.30 -15.24
CA ILE A 177 -5.02 10.55 -15.77
C ILE A 177 -4.02 11.40 -16.58
N LYS A 178 -4.10 12.72 -16.54
CA LYS A 178 -3.21 13.59 -17.34
C LYS A 178 -1.74 13.29 -17.06
N GLY A 179 -0.99 12.90 -18.09
CA GLY A 179 0.43 12.57 -18.00
C GLY A 179 0.73 11.21 -17.40
N ALA A 180 -0.29 10.40 -17.08
CA ALA A 180 -0.06 9.01 -16.67
C ALA A 180 0.53 8.20 -17.84
N ARG A 181 1.35 7.20 -17.52
CA ARG A 181 2.06 6.33 -18.47
C ARG A 181 1.47 4.94 -18.45
N PHE A 182 1.25 4.38 -19.61
CA PHE A 182 0.68 3.03 -19.78
C PHE A 182 1.47 2.28 -20.85
N THR A 183 1.63 0.95 -20.69
CA THR A 183 2.13 0.09 -21.74
C THR A 183 1.10 0.02 -22.87
N ARG A 184 1.54 0.12 -24.13
CA ARG A 184 0.66 0.22 -25.29
C ARG A 184 -0.34 -0.93 -25.39
N THR A 185 0.09 -2.15 -25.15
CA THR A 185 -0.75 -3.35 -25.20
C THR A 185 -1.87 -3.31 -24.18
N GLU A 186 -1.55 -2.96 -22.94
CA GLU A 186 -2.50 -2.91 -21.83
C GLU A 186 -3.41 -1.66 -21.87
N ALA A 187 -2.98 -0.60 -22.57
CA ALA A 187 -3.80 0.62 -22.72
C ALA A 187 -5.16 0.36 -23.41
N SER A 188 -5.32 -0.76 -24.11
CA SER A 188 -6.62 -1.21 -24.62
C SER A 188 -7.66 -1.40 -23.50
N GLY A 189 -7.25 -1.78 -22.30
CA GLY A 189 -8.11 -1.87 -21.12
C GLY A 189 -8.82 -0.57 -20.74
N LEU A 190 -8.23 0.59 -21.10
CA LEU A 190 -8.86 1.91 -20.89
C LEU A 190 -10.09 2.10 -21.82
N LEU A 191 -10.10 1.47 -22.97
CA LEU A 191 -11.23 1.50 -23.91
C LEU A 191 -12.41 0.69 -23.39
N HIS A 192 -12.16 -0.43 -22.72
CA HIS A 192 -13.20 -1.19 -22.05
C HIS A 192 -13.90 -0.35 -20.96
N GLY A 193 -13.15 0.48 -20.21
CA GLY A 193 -13.71 1.43 -19.25
C GLY A 193 -14.67 2.46 -19.87
N LEU A 194 -14.59 2.68 -21.19
CA LEU A 194 -15.50 3.54 -21.96
C LEU A 194 -16.71 2.77 -22.53
N GLY A 195 -16.81 1.47 -22.29
CA GLY A 195 -17.83 0.61 -22.87
C GLY A 195 -17.61 0.31 -24.37
N ILE A 196 -16.39 0.45 -24.86
CA ILE A 196 -16.02 0.14 -26.26
C ILE A 196 -15.65 -1.35 -26.34
N GLU A 197 -16.27 -2.04 -27.29
CA GLU A 197 -15.93 -3.41 -27.64
C GLU A 197 -14.81 -3.40 -28.68
N LEU A 198 -13.72 -4.11 -28.39
CA LEU A 198 -12.62 -4.28 -29.35
C LEU A 198 -12.84 -5.60 -30.08
N VAL A 199 -12.74 -5.55 -31.41
CA VAL A 199 -12.80 -6.72 -32.30
C VAL A 199 -11.49 -6.86 -33.04
N ASP A 200 -11.09 -8.11 -33.36
CA ASP A 200 -9.88 -8.42 -34.13
C ASP A 200 -10.04 -8.08 -35.61
#